data_81233fa11406f85b312bb656488c254f
#
_entry.id   81233fa11406f85b312bb656488c254f
#
_cell.length_a   1.000
_cell.length_b   1.000
_cell.length_c   1.000
_cell.angle_alpha   90.00
_cell.angle_beta   90.00
_cell.angle_gamma   90.00
#
_symmetry.space_group_name_H-M   'P 1'
#
loop_
_entity.id
_entity.type
_entity.pdbx_description
1 polymer ?
#
loop_
_entity_poly.entity_id
_entity_poly.type
_entity_poly.pdbx_seq_one_letter_code
_entity_poly.pdbx_strand_id
1 'polypeptide(L)'
;MSSQLLILELHRVGRPPRNAKIRGLFITPRLLSFQLYLLRFLGYRFLTLRDAIANSGKGGKIAVLTFDDGYMDNVRAALPILQKFGAPATIFVITGDVGKHDVVWSEAGENLPADMLDWKSLATLRENGWEIGSHAHEHIHLARYDELTQEAIIRRSIDEIEAKLGERPVSFAYPYGSFNRTTKRVLKRNGIQLAVTTVPARSGDDLVARDYLELSRLSLGGRRFYHFGKAFFRTMKATTGFAPLRAFRPQPSFLSIID
;
A
#
# COMPACT_ATOMS: atom_id res chain seq x y z
N MET A 1 26.36 1.45 5.24
CA MET A 1 25.24 2.43 5.35
C MET A 1 23.99 1.62 5.65
N SER A 2 23.21 2.01 6.67
CA SER A 2 21.96 1.31 7.03
C SER A 2 20.94 1.46 5.90
N SER A 3 20.23 0.40 5.57
CA SER A 3 19.09 0.44 4.64
C SER A 3 17.92 1.16 5.31
N GLN A 4 17.31 2.12 4.63
CA GLN A 4 16.06 2.73 5.08
C GLN A 4 14.92 2.19 4.22
N LEU A 5 14.02 1.41 4.82
CA LEU A 5 12.81 0.91 4.17
C LEU A 5 11.61 1.70 4.67
N LEU A 6 10.82 2.23 3.75
CA LEU A 6 9.58 2.95 4.01
C LEU A 6 8.44 2.24 3.27
N ILE A 7 7.47 1.70 4.01
CA ILE A 7 6.29 1.07 3.42
C ILE A 7 5.10 2.01 3.63
N LEU A 8 4.47 2.39 2.52
CA LEU A 8 3.42 3.40 2.46
C LEU A 8 2.08 2.75 2.13
N GLU A 9 1.06 3.06 2.94
CA GLU A 9 -0.29 2.55 2.79
C GLU A 9 -1.17 3.55 2.06
N LEU A 10 -1.84 3.09 1.02
CA LEU A 10 -2.79 3.81 0.17
C LEU A 10 -4.01 2.92 -0.08
N HIS A 11 -5.13 3.53 -0.45
CA HIS A 11 -6.34 2.83 -0.88
C HIS A 11 -6.84 3.44 -2.19
N ARG A 12 -7.46 4.62 -2.16
CA ARG A 12 -8.11 5.27 -3.28
C ARG A 12 -7.37 6.50 -3.78
N VAL A 13 -7.29 6.67 -5.09
CA VAL A 13 -6.68 7.85 -5.72
C VAL A 13 -7.75 8.71 -6.38
N GLY A 14 -8.10 9.81 -5.70
CA GLY A 14 -9.16 10.69 -6.12
C GLY A 14 -9.46 11.77 -5.09
N ARG A 15 -10.39 12.67 -5.41
CA ARG A 15 -10.95 13.59 -4.41
C ARG A 15 -12.05 12.89 -3.63
N PRO A 16 -12.01 12.88 -2.29
CA PRO A 16 -13.10 12.31 -1.52
C PRO A 16 -14.37 13.11 -1.76
N PRO A 17 -15.49 12.46 -2.12
CA PRO A 17 -16.80 13.11 -2.18
C PRO A 17 -17.16 13.82 -0.87
N ARG A 18 -18.04 14.83 -0.93
CA ARG A 18 -18.41 15.62 0.26
C ARG A 18 -19.01 14.77 1.37
N ASN A 19 -19.79 13.77 1.00
CA ASN A 19 -20.47 12.82 1.89
C ASN A 19 -19.61 11.64 2.34
N ALA A 20 -18.32 11.56 1.94
CA ALA A 20 -17.42 10.49 2.37
C ALA A 20 -17.24 10.51 3.89
N LYS A 21 -17.61 9.42 4.56
CA LYS A 21 -17.40 9.26 6.01
C LYS A 21 -15.91 9.02 6.31
N ILE A 22 -15.23 8.18 5.53
CA ILE A 22 -13.80 7.89 5.71
C ILE A 22 -12.98 8.60 4.62
N ARG A 23 -12.77 9.88 4.82
CA ARG A 23 -11.96 10.69 3.88
C ARG A 23 -10.48 10.28 3.83
N GLY A 24 -10.00 9.59 4.87
CA GLY A 24 -8.62 9.13 5.00
C GLY A 24 -8.21 8.04 4.01
N LEU A 25 -9.17 7.35 3.39
CA LEU A 25 -8.90 6.38 2.32
C LEU A 25 -8.42 7.04 1.01
N PHE A 26 -8.67 8.34 0.85
CA PHE A 26 -8.40 9.03 -0.40
C PHE A 26 -7.12 9.85 -0.35
N ILE A 27 -6.35 9.77 -1.44
CA ILE A 27 -5.28 10.69 -1.76
C ILE A 27 -5.57 11.35 -3.11
N THR A 28 -5.42 12.68 -3.21
CA THR A 28 -5.62 13.33 -4.52
C THR A 28 -4.45 13.03 -5.47
N PRO A 29 -4.70 12.96 -6.80
CA PRO A 29 -3.63 12.78 -7.79
C PRO A 29 -2.46 13.75 -7.64
N ARG A 30 -2.75 15.03 -7.39
CA ARG A 30 -1.72 16.06 -7.16
C ARG A 30 -0.88 15.76 -5.91
N LEU A 31 -1.51 15.34 -4.82
CA LEU A 31 -0.80 15.03 -3.58
C LEU A 31 0.06 13.78 -3.74
N LEU A 32 -0.45 12.75 -4.42
CA LEU A 32 0.32 11.54 -4.73
C LEU A 32 1.56 11.89 -5.56
N SER A 33 1.40 12.65 -6.65
CA SER A 33 2.52 13.11 -7.50
C SER A 33 3.55 13.89 -6.70
N PHE A 34 3.11 14.80 -5.83
CA PHE A 34 4.01 15.59 -4.98
C PHE A 34 4.80 14.70 -4.01
N GLN A 35 4.15 13.71 -3.40
CA GLN A 35 4.81 12.78 -2.48
C GLN A 35 5.86 11.92 -3.19
N LEU A 36 5.54 11.39 -4.38
CA LEU A 36 6.49 10.62 -5.19
C LEU A 36 7.71 11.45 -5.59
N TYR A 37 7.47 12.69 -6.02
CA TYR A 37 8.56 13.62 -6.31
C TYR A 37 9.46 13.85 -5.11
N LEU A 38 8.87 14.13 -3.95
CA LEU A 38 9.61 14.39 -2.72
C LEU A 38 10.45 13.18 -2.30
N LEU A 39 9.89 11.97 -2.35
CA LEU A 39 10.63 10.75 -2.06
C LEU A 39 11.81 10.55 -3.03
N ARG A 40 11.57 10.79 -4.32
CA ARG A 40 12.63 10.71 -5.33
C ARG A 40 13.74 11.74 -5.08
N PHE A 41 13.37 12.97 -4.79
CA PHE A 41 14.30 14.06 -4.44
C PHE A 41 15.16 13.72 -3.22
N LEU A 42 14.60 12.97 -2.27
CA LEU A 42 15.31 12.51 -1.08
C LEU A 42 16.14 11.24 -1.30
N GLY A 43 16.21 10.76 -2.53
CA GLY A 43 17.02 9.63 -2.92
C GLY A 43 16.37 8.26 -2.66
N TYR A 44 15.04 8.21 -2.44
CA TYR A 44 14.34 6.93 -2.37
C TYR A 44 14.18 6.31 -3.76
N ARG A 45 14.45 5.01 -3.85
CA ARG A 45 14.08 4.15 -4.99
C ARG A 45 12.75 3.49 -4.69
N PHE A 46 11.91 3.37 -5.71
CA PHE A 46 10.62 2.68 -5.58
C PHE A 46 10.79 1.21 -5.97
N LEU A 47 10.28 0.31 -5.14
CA LEU A 47 10.27 -1.14 -5.36
C LEU A 47 8.92 -1.71 -4.92
N THR A 48 8.59 -2.90 -5.41
CA THR A 48 7.50 -3.72 -4.86
C THR A 48 7.86 -4.20 -3.45
N LEU A 49 6.92 -4.70 -2.69
CA LEU A 49 7.20 -5.21 -1.34
C LEU A 49 8.16 -6.39 -1.39
N ARG A 50 7.93 -7.34 -2.29
CA ARG A 50 8.80 -8.51 -2.52
C ARG A 50 10.23 -8.07 -2.83
N ASP A 51 10.39 -7.18 -3.81
CA ASP A 51 11.71 -6.73 -4.24
C ASP A 51 12.41 -5.88 -3.17
N ALA A 52 11.66 -5.10 -2.41
CA ALA A 52 12.21 -4.28 -1.32
C ALA A 52 12.82 -5.15 -0.22
N ILE A 53 12.14 -6.23 0.18
CA ILE A 53 12.66 -7.16 1.18
C ILE A 53 13.85 -7.94 0.65
N ALA A 54 13.81 -8.42 -0.60
CA ALA A 54 14.93 -9.10 -1.25
C ALA A 54 16.19 -8.21 -1.39
N ASN A 55 16.02 -6.89 -1.39
CA ASN A 55 17.09 -5.90 -1.48
C ASN A 55 17.41 -5.17 -0.16
N SER A 56 16.78 -5.54 0.95
CA SER A 56 16.92 -4.81 2.23
C SER A 56 18.33 -4.77 2.79
N GLY A 57 19.18 -5.78 2.47
CA GLY A 57 20.59 -5.84 2.88
C GLY A 57 21.57 -5.03 2.01
N LYS A 58 21.13 -4.48 0.85
CA LYS A 58 22.04 -3.83 -0.12
C LYS A 58 22.27 -2.34 0.12
N GLY A 59 21.77 -1.81 1.23
CA GLY A 59 21.88 -0.38 1.57
C GLY A 59 20.99 0.54 0.71
N GLY A 60 20.95 1.81 1.10
CA GLY A 60 20.17 2.84 0.40
C GLY A 60 18.76 3.05 0.95
N LYS A 61 18.01 3.96 0.30
CA LYS A 61 16.65 4.33 0.69
C LYS A 61 15.65 3.69 -0.26
N ILE A 62 14.73 2.90 0.29
CA ILE A 62 13.69 2.18 -0.47
C ILE A 62 12.33 2.65 0.02
N ALA A 63 11.45 3.01 -0.91
CA ALA A 63 10.04 3.27 -0.66
C ALA A 63 9.18 2.24 -1.40
N VAL A 64 8.27 1.63 -0.67
CA VAL A 64 7.26 0.69 -1.18
C VAL A 64 5.90 1.37 -1.11
N LEU A 65 5.20 1.43 -2.23
CA LEU A 65 3.82 1.90 -2.29
C LEU A 65 2.91 0.68 -2.25
N THR A 66 2.03 0.62 -1.26
CA THR A 66 1.05 -0.46 -1.14
C THR A 66 -0.36 0.10 -1.28
N PHE A 67 -1.19 -0.56 -2.07
CA PHE A 67 -2.60 -0.23 -2.25
C PHE A 67 -3.46 -1.38 -1.76
N ASP A 68 -4.41 -1.11 -0.89
CA ASP A 68 -5.32 -2.13 -0.36
C ASP A 68 -6.65 -2.13 -1.13
N ASP A 69 -7.42 -3.21 -0.97
CA ASP A 69 -8.79 -3.44 -1.42
C ASP A 69 -8.96 -3.71 -2.92
N GLY A 70 -8.16 -3.13 -3.80
CA GLY A 70 -8.27 -3.34 -5.24
C GLY A 70 -9.30 -2.44 -5.93
N TYR A 71 -9.36 -1.17 -5.58
CA TYR A 71 -10.24 -0.18 -6.22
C TYR A 71 -9.86 0.10 -7.69
N MET A 72 -10.86 0.29 -8.55
CA MET A 72 -10.67 0.60 -9.98
C MET A 72 -9.87 1.90 -10.22
N ASP A 73 -9.89 2.85 -9.29
CA ASP A 73 -9.10 4.08 -9.41
C ASP A 73 -7.57 3.83 -9.32
N ASN A 74 -7.15 2.67 -8.85
CA ASN A 74 -5.74 2.31 -8.83
C ASN A 74 -5.18 2.10 -10.26
N VAL A 75 -5.95 1.55 -11.19
CA VAL A 75 -5.53 1.48 -12.60
C VAL A 75 -5.83 2.79 -13.34
N ARG A 76 -6.97 3.44 -13.06
CA ARG A 76 -7.38 4.64 -13.81
C ARG A 76 -6.61 5.90 -13.43
N ALA A 77 -6.22 6.04 -12.16
CA ALA A 77 -5.58 7.25 -11.63
C ALA A 77 -4.18 7.02 -11.05
N ALA A 78 -3.96 5.96 -10.27
CA ALA A 78 -2.64 5.73 -9.68
C ALA A 78 -1.60 5.28 -10.72
N LEU A 79 -1.91 4.26 -11.52
CA LEU A 79 -0.98 3.70 -12.51
C LEU A 79 -0.32 4.76 -13.39
N PRO A 80 -1.05 5.68 -14.10
CA PRO A 80 -0.42 6.67 -14.96
C PRO A 80 0.46 7.67 -14.20
N ILE A 81 0.17 7.93 -12.92
CA ILE A 81 1.00 8.76 -12.08
C ILE A 81 2.30 8.01 -11.74
N LEU A 82 2.19 6.78 -11.24
CA LEU A 82 3.34 6.00 -10.84
C LEU A 82 4.29 5.71 -12.01
N GLN A 83 3.76 5.47 -13.21
CA GLN A 83 4.57 5.30 -14.43
C GLN A 83 5.47 6.51 -14.72
N LYS A 84 4.98 7.74 -14.55
CA LYS A 84 5.78 8.97 -14.74
C LYS A 84 7.01 9.02 -13.81
N PHE A 85 6.93 8.35 -12.66
CA PHE A 85 8.02 8.28 -11.68
C PHE A 85 8.83 6.98 -11.78
N GLY A 86 8.50 6.07 -12.69
CA GLY A 86 9.09 4.72 -12.72
C GLY A 86 8.93 4.01 -11.38
N ALA A 87 7.77 4.18 -10.75
CA ALA A 87 7.47 3.65 -9.42
C ALA A 87 6.56 2.41 -9.56
N PRO A 88 7.08 1.19 -9.37
CA PRO A 88 6.24 0.02 -9.17
C PRO A 88 5.51 0.14 -7.82
N ALA A 89 4.44 -0.65 -7.66
CA ALA A 89 3.71 -0.74 -6.40
C ALA A 89 3.33 -2.19 -6.08
N THR A 90 2.82 -2.42 -4.89
CA THR A 90 2.17 -3.68 -4.51
C THR A 90 0.69 -3.39 -4.27
N ILE A 91 -0.20 -4.19 -4.84
CA ILE A 91 -1.63 -4.09 -4.60
C ILE A 91 -2.14 -5.37 -3.94
N PHE A 92 -2.91 -5.21 -2.88
CA PHE A 92 -3.54 -6.30 -2.15
C PHE A 92 -5.02 -6.33 -2.47
N VAL A 93 -5.49 -7.44 -3.06
CA VAL A 93 -6.85 -7.55 -3.60
C VAL A 93 -7.72 -8.50 -2.80
N ILE A 94 -8.97 -8.10 -2.59
CA ILE A 94 -10.02 -8.94 -2.04
C ILE A 94 -10.61 -9.74 -3.19
N THR A 95 -10.23 -11.01 -3.31
CA THR A 95 -10.58 -11.78 -4.51
C THR A 95 -12.06 -12.01 -4.68
N GLY A 96 -12.83 -12.05 -3.59
CA GLY A 96 -14.27 -12.16 -3.64
C GLY A 96 -14.99 -10.94 -4.22
N ASP A 97 -14.29 -9.80 -4.32
CA ASP A 97 -14.85 -8.57 -4.85
C ASP A 97 -14.29 -8.16 -6.22
N VAL A 98 -13.33 -8.92 -6.75
CA VAL A 98 -12.77 -8.65 -8.08
C VAL A 98 -13.85 -8.64 -9.15
N GLY A 99 -13.90 -7.54 -9.93
CA GLY A 99 -14.88 -7.31 -11.00
C GLY A 99 -16.26 -6.87 -10.54
N LYS A 100 -16.48 -6.70 -9.25
CA LYS A 100 -17.75 -6.19 -8.74
C LYS A 100 -17.85 -4.67 -8.88
N HIS A 101 -19.09 -4.20 -8.97
CA HIS A 101 -19.45 -2.80 -8.96
C HIS A 101 -20.22 -2.47 -7.66
N ASP A 102 -20.25 -1.19 -7.31
CA ASP A 102 -21.02 -0.68 -6.18
C ASP A 102 -20.73 -1.35 -4.82
N VAL A 103 -19.49 -1.85 -4.63
CA VAL A 103 -19.07 -2.48 -3.38
C VAL A 103 -19.00 -1.45 -2.26
N VAL A 104 -19.59 -1.77 -1.10
CA VAL A 104 -19.58 -0.95 0.12
C VAL A 104 -19.28 -1.83 1.32
N TRP A 105 -18.21 -1.56 2.04
CA TRP A 105 -17.90 -2.22 3.30
C TRP A 105 -18.43 -1.40 4.48
N SER A 106 -19.73 -1.53 4.75
CA SER A 106 -20.41 -0.78 5.80
C SER A 106 -19.86 -1.04 7.20
N GLU A 107 -19.36 -2.24 7.47
CA GLU A 107 -18.68 -2.59 8.73
C GLU A 107 -17.39 -1.79 8.94
N ALA A 108 -16.70 -1.43 7.86
CA ALA A 108 -15.57 -0.52 7.88
C ALA A 108 -15.98 0.93 8.15
N GLY A 109 -17.27 1.24 8.18
CA GLY A 109 -17.81 2.60 8.24
C GLY A 109 -17.80 3.31 6.89
N GLU A 110 -17.52 2.61 5.80
CA GLU A 110 -17.64 3.15 4.45
C GLU A 110 -19.11 3.36 4.06
N ASN A 111 -19.32 4.35 3.23
CA ASN A 111 -20.67 4.72 2.76
C ASN A 111 -20.71 5.06 1.28
N LEU A 112 -19.61 4.87 0.57
CA LEU A 112 -19.49 5.18 -0.84
C LEU A 112 -19.31 3.90 -1.63
N PRO A 113 -20.15 3.66 -2.63
CA PRO A 113 -19.95 2.54 -3.53
C PRO A 113 -18.65 2.71 -4.33
N ALA A 114 -18.03 1.61 -4.64
CA ALA A 114 -16.79 1.58 -5.41
C ALA A 114 -16.81 0.45 -6.45
N ASP A 115 -16.26 0.77 -7.63
CA ASP A 115 -15.93 -0.23 -8.62
C ASP A 115 -14.60 -0.87 -8.24
N MET A 116 -14.54 -2.19 -8.30
CA MET A 116 -13.35 -2.98 -8.03
C MET A 116 -12.64 -3.35 -9.33
N LEU A 117 -11.32 -3.54 -9.24
CA LEU A 117 -10.52 -4.04 -10.36
C LEU A 117 -11.02 -5.42 -10.80
N ASP A 118 -11.12 -5.62 -12.09
CA ASP A 118 -11.31 -6.94 -12.68
C ASP A 118 -9.95 -7.63 -12.93
N TRP A 119 -9.97 -8.91 -13.26
CA TRP A 119 -8.75 -9.70 -13.50
C TRP A 119 -7.91 -9.15 -14.65
N LYS A 120 -8.55 -8.56 -15.66
CA LYS A 120 -7.85 -7.91 -16.77
C LYS A 120 -7.08 -6.67 -16.32
N SER A 121 -7.69 -5.85 -15.49
CA SER A 121 -7.04 -4.68 -14.89
C SER A 121 -5.88 -5.08 -13.97
N LEU A 122 -6.03 -6.16 -13.20
CA LEU A 122 -4.95 -6.71 -12.38
C LEU A 122 -3.79 -7.24 -13.24
N ALA A 123 -4.07 -7.92 -14.35
CA ALA A 123 -3.05 -8.33 -15.32
C ALA A 123 -2.31 -7.10 -15.89
N THR A 124 -3.05 -6.03 -16.23
CA THR A 124 -2.45 -4.76 -16.69
C THR A 124 -1.51 -4.16 -15.63
N LEU A 125 -1.91 -4.13 -14.35
CA LEU A 125 -1.03 -3.64 -13.28
C LEU A 125 0.25 -4.48 -13.19
N ARG A 126 0.14 -5.82 -13.25
CA ARG A 126 1.29 -6.72 -13.23
C ARG A 126 2.24 -6.50 -14.42
N GLU A 127 1.72 -6.36 -15.64
CA GLU A 127 2.50 -6.04 -16.84
C GLU A 127 3.26 -4.71 -16.73
N ASN A 128 2.76 -3.80 -15.88
CA ASN A 128 3.40 -2.54 -15.55
C ASN A 128 4.29 -2.61 -14.28
N GLY A 129 4.69 -3.81 -13.87
CA GLY A 129 5.66 -4.04 -12.80
C GLY A 129 5.08 -3.97 -11.38
N TRP A 130 3.75 -4.01 -11.25
CA TRP A 130 3.14 -4.09 -9.92
C TRP A 130 3.13 -5.54 -9.41
N GLU A 131 3.36 -5.68 -8.11
CA GLU A 131 3.16 -6.93 -7.40
C GLU A 131 1.68 -7.08 -7.01
N ILE A 132 1.10 -8.26 -7.26
CA ILE A 132 -0.26 -8.58 -6.82
C ILE A 132 -0.18 -9.46 -5.58
N GLY A 133 -0.61 -8.94 -4.45
CA GLY A 133 -0.72 -9.63 -3.17
C GLY A 133 -2.18 -9.95 -2.82
N SER A 134 -2.38 -10.78 -1.80
CA SER A 134 -3.72 -11.13 -1.31
C SER A 134 -4.17 -10.21 -0.17
N HIS A 135 -5.46 -9.83 -0.19
CA HIS A 135 -6.17 -9.19 0.92
C HIS A 135 -7.32 -10.08 1.43
N ALA A 136 -7.08 -11.41 1.40
CA ALA A 136 -8.06 -12.46 1.64
C ALA A 136 -9.15 -12.55 0.54
N HIS A 137 -10.07 -13.52 0.68
CA HIS A 137 -11.21 -13.65 -0.22
C HIS A 137 -12.36 -12.74 0.20
N GLU A 138 -12.51 -12.49 1.49
CA GLU A 138 -13.54 -11.64 2.08
C GLU A 138 -12.90 -10.59 2.98
N HIS A 139 -13.46 -9.35 2.97
CA HIS A 139 -12.97 -8.25 3.79
C HIS A 139 -13.50 -8.33 5.22
N ILE A 140 -12.94 -9.24 6.04
CA ILE A 140 -13.38 -9.55 7.39
C ILE A 140 -12.28 -9.46 8.43
N HIS A 141 -12.65 -9.39 9.70
CA HIS A 141 -11.71 -9.44 10.81
C HIS A 141 -11.22 -10.89 11.05
N LEU A 142 -10.18 -11.34 10.35
CA LEU A 142 -9.69 -12.71 10.38
C LEU A 142 -9.48 -13.26 11.79
N ALA A 143 -8.95 -12.48 12.72
CA ALA A 143 -8.67 -12.92 14.09
C ALA A 143 -9.92 -13.33 14.90
N ARG A 144 -11.13 -13.02 14.42
CA ARG A 144 -12.41 -13.37 15.05
C ARG A 144 -12.92 -14.77 14.69
N TYR A 145 -12.28 -15.43 13.72
CA TYR A 145 -12.69 -16.71 13.17
C TYR A 145 -11.75 -17.83 13.60
N ASP A 146 -12.25 -19.05 13.58
CA ASP A 146 -11.46 -20.24 13.84
C ASP A 146 -10.43 -20.52 12.72
N GLU A 147 -9.53 -21.46 12.97
CA GLU A 147 -8.44 -21.75 12.03
C GLU A 147 -8.94 -22.30 10.69
N LEU A 148 -9.99 -23.10 10.67
CA LEU A 148 -10.54 -23.69 9.44
C LEU A 148 -11.16 -22.61 8.55
N THR A 149 -11.89 -21.69 9.13
CA THR A 149 -12.48 -20.53 8.42
C THR A 149 -11.39 -19.60 7.88
N GLN A 150 -10.38 -19.26 8.71
CA GLN A 150 -9.23 -18.48 8.25
C GLN A 150 -8.50 -19.16 7.09
N GLU A 151 -8.23 -20.47 7.20
CA GLU A 151 -7.59 -21.26 6.15
C GLU A 151 -8.39 -21.21 4.85
N ALA A 152 -9.70 -21.46 4.90
CA ALA A 152 -10.55 -21.48 3.73
C ALA A 152 -10.53 -20.14 2.98
N ILE A 153 -10.67 -19.02 3.71
CA ILE A 153 -10.73 -17.66 3.15
C ILE A 153 -9.37 -17.24 2.59
N ILE A 154 -8.29 -17.49 3.30
CA ILE A 154 -6.94 -17.11 2.88
C ILE A 154 -6.51 -17.94 1.68
N ARG A 155 -6.66 -19.28 1.76
CA ARG A 155 -6.25 -20.20 0.70
C ARG A 155 -7.03 -19.92 -0.59
N ARG A 156 -8.35 -19.73 -0.50
CA ARG A 156 -9.17 -19.40 -1.66
C ARG A 156 -8.65 -18.17 -2.40
N SER A 157 -8.32 -17.10 -1.69
CA SER A 157 -7.77 -15.89 -2.29
C SER A 157 -6.44 -16.16 -3.02
N ILE A 158 -5.55 -16.90 -2.40
CA ILE A 158 -4.24 -17.22 -2.96
C ILE A 158 -4.40 -18.08 -4.23
N ASP A 159 -5.22 -19.13 -4.16
CA ASP A 159 -5.46 -20.05 -5.28
C ASP A 159 -6.17 -19.34 -6.45
N GLU A 160 -7.09 -18.41 -6.20
CA GLU A 160 -7.74 -17.59 -7.24
C GLU A 160 -6.75 -16.65 -7.93
N ILE A 161 -5.87 -15.96 -7.19
CA ILE A 161 -4.83 -15.09 -7.78
C ILE A 161 -3.91 -15.93 -8.67
N GLU A 162 -3.42 -17.06 -8.16
CA GLU A 162 -2.55 -17.97 -8.93
C GLU A 162 -3.25 -18.48 -10.20
N ALA A 163 -4.48 -18.96 -10.09
CA ALA A 163 -5.25 -19.48 -11.21
C ALA A 163 -5.53 -18.43 -12.29
N LYS A 164 -5.79 -17.18 -11.91
CA LYS A 164 -6.15 -16.09 -12.82
C LYS A 164 -4.96 -15.35 -13.42
N LEU A 165 -3.88 -15.23 -12.65
CA LEU A 165 -2.71 -14.46 -13.07
C LEU A 165 -1.47 -15.31 -13.34
N GLY A 166 -1.50 -16.61 -13.03
CA GLY A 166 -0.37 -17.53 -13.30
C GLY A 166 0.81 -17.35 -12.33
N GLU A 167 0.65 -16.59 -11.25
CA GLU A 167 1.67 -16.38 -10.24
C GLU A 167 1.06 -16.44 -8.85
N ARG A 168 1.64 -17.28 -7.98
CA ARG A 168 1.20 -17.39 -6.58
C ARG A 168 1.66 -16.17 -5.80
N PRO A 169 0.76 -15.47 -5.08
CA PRO A 169 1.15 -14.31 -4.27
C PRO A 169 2.02 -14.75 -3.08
N VAL A 170 3.06 -13.97 -2.79
CA VAL A 170 3.96 -14.17 -1.64
C VAL A 170 3.72 -13.15 -0.54
N SER A 171 2.89 -12.15 -0.80
CA SER A 171 2.58 -11.06 0.12
C SER A 171 1.09 -10.97 0.43
N PHE A 172 0.79 -10.46 1.62
CA PHE A 172 -0.55 -10.36 2.18
C PHE A 172 -0.73 -9.04 2.93
N ALA A 173 -1.93 -8.45 2.88
CA ALA A 173 -2.35 -7.41 3.81
C ALA A 173 -3.50 -7.92 4.67
N TYR A 174 -3.45 -7.66 5.97
CA TYR A 174 -4.51 -8.10 6.89
C TYR A 174 -5.73 -7.17 6.77
N PRO A 175 -6.92 -7.67 6.37
CA PRO A 175 -8.13 -6.86 6.39
C PRO A 175 -8.34 -6.24 7.78
N TYR A 176 -8.57 -4.93 7.85
CA TYR A 176 -8.66 -4.16 9.09
C TYR A 176 -7.41 -4.23 9.99
N GLY A 177 -6.28 -4.76 9.53
CA GLY A 177 -5.14 -5.07 10.38
C GLY A 177 -5.40 -6.21 11.37
N SER A 178 -6.45 -7.01 11.16
CA SER A 178 -6.89 -8.04 12.09
C SER A 178 -6.17 -9.36 11.85
N PHE A 179 -5.30 -9.73 12.78
CA PHE A 179 -4.59 -11.02 12.77
C PHE A 179 -4.27 -11.51 14.18
N ASN A 180 -3.95 -12.79 14.28
CA ASN A 180 -3.47 -13.45 15.49
C ASN A 180 -2.39 -14.51 15.14
N ARG A 181 -1.91 -15.26 16.14
CA ARG A 181 -0.91 -16.31 15.90
C ARG A 181 -1.40 -17.40 14.92
N THR A 182 -2.68 -17.69 14.94
CA THR A 182 -3.31 -18.64 14.01
C THR A 182 -3.28 -18.13 12.60
N THR A 183 -3.67 -16.87 12.37
CA THR A 183 -3.59 -16.21 11.07
C THR A 183 -2.20 -16.31 10.46
N LYS A 184 -1.16 -16.04 11.25
CA LYS A 184 0.24 -16.14 10.77
C LYS A 184 0.66 -17.57 10.42
N ARG A 185 0.20 -18.58 11.20
CA ARG A 185 0.46 -19.99 10.86
C ARG A 185 -0.20 -20.36 9.53
N VAL A 186 -1.45 -19.95 9.34
CA VAL A 186 -2.21 -20.17 8.11
C VAL A 186 -1.49 -19.52 6.91
N LEU A 187 -1.06 -18.27 7.02
CA LEU A 187 -0.32 -17.58 5.97
C LEU A 187 0.97 -18.35 5.59
N LYS A 188 1.77 -18.73 6.58
CA LYS A 188 3.02 -19.49 6.35
C LYS A 188 2.77 -20.81 5.63
N ARG A 189 1.74 -21.56 6.06
CA ARG A 189 1.36 -22.85 5.47
C ARG A 189 0.91 -22.71 4.02
N ASN A 190 0.32 -21.57 3.66
CA ASN A 190 -0.13 -21.25 2.31
C ASN A 190 0.94 -20.50 1.46
N GLY A 191 2.19 -20.43 1.92
CA GLY A 191 3.31 -19.89 1.13
C GLY A 191 3.48 -18.38 1.19
N ILE A 192 2.70 -17.66 2.00
CA ILE A 192 2.89 -16.23 2.23
C ILE A 192 4.15 -16.01 3.07
N GLN A 193 5.03 -15.17 2.57
CA GLN A 193 6.32 -14.84 3.17
C GLN A 193 6.31 -13.46 3.83
N LEU A 194 5.50 -12.55 3.31
CA LEU A 194 5.45 -11.14 3.73
C LEU A 194 4.02 -10.76 4.07
N ALA A 195 3.81 -10.07 5.19
CA ALA A 195 2.50 -9.49 5.46
C ALA A 195 2.62 -8.11 6.09
N VAL A 196 1.73 -7.20 5.66
CA VAL A 196 1.68 -5.82 6.11
C VAL A 196 0.49 -5.58 7.03
N THR A 197 0.69 -4.74 8.05
CA THR A 197 -0.33 -4.38 9.03
C THR A 197 -0.78 -2.93 8.84
N THR A 198 -1.85 -2.55 9.55
CA THR A 198 -2.29 -1.15 9.68
C THR A 198 -1.67 -0.46 10.89
N VAL A 199 -0.82 -1.17 11.66
CA VAL A 199 -0.12 -0.59 12.81
C VAL A 199 0.95 0.36 12.30
N PRO A 200 0.89 1.67 12.68
CA PRO A 200 1.89 2.61 12.22
C PRO A 200 3.28 2.24 12.73
N ALA A 201 4.27 2.31 11.84
CA ALA A 201 5.67 2.25 12.26
C ALA A 201 5.97 3.37 13.28
N ARG A 202 6.60 3.02 14.40
CA ARG A 202 7.08 4.01 15.35
C ARG A 202 8.38 4.64 14.84
N SER A 203 8.57 5.95 15.12
CA SER A 203 9.82 6.63 14.78
C SER A 203 10.98 5.97 15.53
N GLY A 204 11.94 5.41 14.78
CA GLY A 204 13.10 4.70 15.33
C GLY A 204 13.00 3.18 15.34
N ASP A 205 11.84 2.62 15.01
CA ASP A 205 11.78 1.18 14.72
C ASP A 205 12.51 0.94 13.39
N ASP A 206 13.46 0.00 13.40
CA ASP A 206 13.89 -0.63 12.15
C ASP A 206 12.62 -1.19 11.50
N LEU A 207 12.21 -0.58 10.38
CA LEU A 207 10.99 -0.95 9.64
C LEU A 207 11.03 -2.41 9.16
N VAL A 208 12.19 -3.02 9.20
CA VAL A 208 12.36 -4.46 9.05
C VAL A 208 12.03 -5.08 10.39
N ALA A 209 10.73 -5.34 10.60
CA ALA A 209 10.28 -6.14 11.73
C ALA A 209 11.09 -7.44 11.76
N ARG A 210 11.38 -7.94 12.95
CA ARG A 210 11.97 -9.28 13.14
C ARG A 210 11.03 -10.38 12.60
N ASP A 211 9.77 -10.05 12.34
CA ASP A 211 8.77 -10.93 11.72
C ASP A 211 8.24 -10.28 10.43
N TYR A 212 8.62 -10.82 9.28
CA TYR A 212 8.15 -10.39 7.96
C TYR A 212 6.65 -10.56 7.75
N LEU A 213 5.94 -11.20 8.66
CA LEU A 213 4.47 -11.23 8.68
C LEU A 213 3.83 -10.13 9.54
N GLU A 214 4.60 -9.14 10.00
CA GLU A 214 4.10 -7.99 10.77
C GLU A 214 4.76 -6.66 10.33
N LEU A 215 4.92 -6.46 9.04
CA LEU A 215 5.53 -5.25 8.50
C LEU A 215 4.61 -4.03 8.73
N SER A 216 5.12 -3.03 9.42
CA SER A 216 4.39 -1.79 9.69
C SER A 216 4.36 -0.87 8.49
N ARG A 217 3.28 -0.08 8.34
CA ARG A 217 3.10 0.88 7.25
C ARG A 217 2.83 2.29 7.76
N LEU A 218 3.12 3.27 6.93
CA LEU A 218 2.72 4.66 7.12
C LEU A 218 1.60 5.00 6.14
N SER A 219 0.42 5.34 6.67
CA SER A 219 -0.72 5.74 5.84
C SER A 219 -0.49 7.13 5.23
N LEU A 220 -0.67 7.25 3.92
CA LEU A 220 -0.54 8.49 3.15
C LEU A 220 -1.87 9.21 2.93
N GLY A 221 -2.99 8.62 3.33
CA GLY A 221 -4.33 9.19 3.16
C GLY A 221 -4.67 10.30 4.17
N GLY A 222 -5.49 11.26 3.75
CA GLY A 222 -6.16 12.24 4.60
C GLY A 222 -5.26 13.16 5.45
N ARG A 223 -5.74 13.51 6.66
CA ARG A 223 -5.01 14.39 7.60
C ARG A 223 -3.72 13.78 8.14
N ARG A 224 -3.51 12.48 8.01
CA ARG A 224 -2.28 11.79 8.46
C ARG A 224 -1.05 12.23 7.69
N PHE A 225 -1.20 12.77 6.48
CA PHE A 225 -0.10 13.41 5.74
C PHE A 225 0.58 14.54 6.53
N TYR A 226 -0.16 15.30 7.32
CA TYR A 226 0.43 16.34 8.18
C TYR A 226 1.38 15.73 9.22
N HIS A 227 1.05 14.56 9.77
CA HIS A 227 1.92 13.84 10.70
C HIS A 227 3.11 13.19 9.98
N PHE A 228 2.92 12.66 8.76
CA PHE A 228 4.01 12.19 7.91
C PHE A 228 4.95 13.35 7.57
N GLY A 229 4.45 14.49 7.14
CA GLY A 229 5.25 15.69 6.91
C GLY A 229 6.06 16.07 8.14
N LYS A 230 5.45 16.10 9.33
CA LYS A 230 6.17 16.41 10.59
C LYS A 230 7.20 15.33 10.94
N ALA A 231 6.86 14.04 10.89
CA ALA A 231 7.80 12.95 11.15
C ALA A 231 8.93 12.96 10.12
N PHE A 232 8.60 13.12 8.87
CA PHE A 232 9.52 13.22 7.75
C PHE A 232 10.46 14.42 7.86
N PHE A 233 9.95 15.64 8.19
CA PHE A 233 10.77 16.83 8.43
C PHE A 233 11.62 16.70 9.70
N ARG A 234 11.17 15.99 10.74
CA ARG A 234 12.00 15.68 11.91
C ARG A 234 13.16 14.77 11.55
N THR A 235 12.92 13.73 10.75
CA THR A 235 13.97 12.82 10.27
C THR A 235 14.96 13.55 9.36
N MET A 236 14.47 14.40 8.45
CA MET A 236 15.32 15.25 7.63
C MET A 236 16.19 16.19 8.44
N LYS A 237 15.63 16.88 9.42
CA LYS A 237 16.38 17.80 10.28
C LYS A 237 17.49 17.07 11.05
N ALA A 238 17.22 15.84 11.50
CA ALA A 238 18.19 15.02 12.21
C ALA A 238 19.31 14.47 11.32
N THR A 239 19.03 14.22 10.03
CA THR A 239 19.99 13.57 9.11
C THR A 239 20.75 14.54 8.20
N THR A 240 20.23 15.74 7.93
CA THR A 240 20.82 16.68 6.94
C THR A 240 21.13 18.06 7.46
N GLY A 241 20.77 18.41 8.71
CA GLY A 241 20.94 19.77 9.25
C GLY A 241 20.07 20.83 8.54
N PHE A 242 19.14 20.44 7.69
CA PHE A 242 18.38 21.35 6.83
C PHE A 242 17.33 22.13 7.62
N ALA A 243 17.39 23.47 7.57
CA ALA A 243 16.38 24.34 8.16
C ALA A 243 15.09 24.36 7.31
N PRO A 244 13.89 24.47 7.93
CA PRO A 244 12.63 24.26 7.22
C PRO A 244 12.31 25.36 6.21
N LEU A 245 11.87 24.95 5.10
CA LEU A 245 11.16 25.54 3.97
C LEU A 245 10.35 26.85 4.23
N ARG A 246 11.01 27.95 4.53
CA ARG A 246 10.44 29.29 4.26
C ARG A 246 10.63 29.73 2.79
N ALA A 247 11.33 28.92 1.97
CA ALA A 247 11.76 29.32 0.62
C ALA A 247 11.43 28.30 -0.50
N PHE A 248 10.59 27.28 -0.28
CA PHE A 248 10.22 26.40 -1.38
C PHE A 248 9.10 27.04 -2.22
N ARG A 249 9.50 27.82 -3.23
CA ARG A 249 8.65 28.14 -4.39
C ARG A 249 8.93 27.09 -5.45
N PRO A 250 7.95 26.25 -5.85
CA PRO A 250 8.15 25.31 -6.96
C PRO A 250 8.49 26.13 -8.21
N GLN A 251 9.50 25.69 -8.94
CA GLN A 251 9.87 26.29 -10.23
C GLN A 251 8.68 26.16 -11.21
N PRO A 252 8.46 27.12 -12.11
CA PRO A 252 7.34 27.09 -13.08
C PRO A 252 7.30 25.82 -13.94
N SER A 253 8.46 25.23 -14.28
CA SER A 253 8.57 23.95 -14.98
C SER A 253 8.02 22.77 -14.20
N PHE A 254 7.74 22.96 -12.90
CA PHE A 254 7.20 21.94 -12.01
C PHE A 254 5.68 21.86 -12.07
N LEU A 255 5.02 22.98 -12.34
CA LEU A 255 3.57 23.07 -12.44
C LEU A 255 3.05 22.38 -13.71
N SER A 256 3.85 22.33 -14.78
CA SER A 256 3.48 21.65 -16.04
C SER A 256 3.53 20.10 -15.97
N ILE A 257 4.08 19.53 -14.91
CA ILE A 257 4.09 18.07 -14.67
C ILE A 257 2.87 17.65 -13.82
N ILE A 258 2.19 18.63 -13.21
CA ILE A 258 1.10 18.43 -12.24
C ILE A 258 -0.27 18.79 -12.88
N ASP A 259 -0.29 19.47 -13.99
CA ASP A 259 -1.48 19.70 -14.84
C ASP A 259 -1.68 18.52 -15.79
#